data_93229e9d4409094ad2d41a5197c3ce1e
#
_entry.id   93229e9d4409094ad2d41a5197c3ce1e
#
_cell.length_a   1.000
_cell.length_b   1.000
_cell.length_c   1.000
_cell.angle_alpha   90.00
_cell.angle_beta   90.00
_cell.angle_gamma   90.00
#
_symmetry.space_group_name_H-M   'P 1'
#
loop_
_entity.id
_entity.type
_entity.pdbx_description
1 polymer ?
#
loop_
_entity_poly.entity_id
_entity_poly.type
_entity_poly.pdbx_seq_one_letter_code
_entity_poly.pdbx_strand_id
1 'polypeptide(L)'
;MRFYVIISVLCVFVVSCKSRKYDYIDKGKWISLEKGMSIDGYTREGDSIYGGYGDSLYLHTSMRALKDVDINSFKVCKNTGYAKDTNHVYYPLRIICEDALEFGGCYFKDYIMENVSPEEFKYIGKGYATDGYNLFKDGKEIKLRFIRHL
;
A
#
# COMPACT_ATOMS: atom_id res chain seq x y z
N MET A 1 36.05 19.94 53.01
CA MET A 1 35.09 18.90 52.63
C MET A 1 34.44 19.29 51.31
N ARG A 2 34.77 18.62 50.22
CA ARG A 2 34.14 18.84 48.93
C ARG A 2 33.17 17.68 48.67
N PHE A 3 31.88 17.97 48.68
CA PHE A 3 30.86 16.98 48.30
C PHE A 3 30.78 16.92 46.79
N TYR A 4 31.17 15.80 46.19
CA TYR A 4 30.90 15.47 44.80
C TYR A 4 29.50 14.88 44.71
N VAL A 5 28.57 15.64 44.14
CA VAL A 5 27.25 15.13 43.76
C VAL A 5 27.41 14.42 42.44
N ILE A 6 27.38 13.09 42.46
CA ILE A 6 27.33 12.28 41.23
C ILE A 6 25.89 12.23 40.77
N ILE A 7 25.55 13.02 39.76
CA ILE A 7 24.27 12.94 39.07
C ILE A 7 24.37 11.74 38.13
N SER A 8 23.80 10.62 38.52
CA SER A 8 23.62 9.46 37.68
C SER A 8 22.46 9.75 36.71
N VAL A 9 22.78 10.14 35.47
CA VAL A 9 21.78 10.26 34.38
C VAL A 9 21.43 8.85 33.94
N LEU A 10 20.33 8.35 34.48
CA LEU A 10 19.73 7.10 34.05
C LEU A 10 19.04 7.35 32.70
N CYS A 11 19.74 7.15 31.58
CA CYS A 11 19.14 7.11 30.24
C CYS A 11 18.25 5.88 30.15
N VAL A 12 16.97 6.06 30.43
CA VAL A 12 15.95 5.04 30.15
C VAL A 12 15.72 5.04 28.64
N PHE A 13 16.46 4.18 27.93
CA PHE A 13 16.11 3.85 26.56
C PHE A 13 14.81 3.05 26.60
N VAL A 14 13.69 3.73 26.40
CA VAL A 14 12.43 3.07 26.11
C VAL A 14 12.54 2.54 24.68
N VAL A 15 13.12 1.36 24.54
CA VAL A 15 13.04 0.59 23.31
C VAL A 15 11.59 0.15 23.19
N SER A 16 10.81 0.94 22.44
CA SER A 16 9.45 0.55 22.05
C SER A 16 9.58 -0.62 21.08
N CYS A 17 9.74 -1.81 21.61
CA CYS A 17 9.71 -3.03 20.83
C CYS A 17 8.27 -3.26 20.38
N LYS A 18 7.90 -2.71 19.21
CA LYS A 18 6.65 -3.03 18.54
C LYS A 18 6.72 -4.51 18.16
N SER A 19 6.18 -5.40 19.01
CA SER A 19 6.12 -6.82 18.67
C SER A 19 5.18 -7.01 17.49
N ARG A 20 5.65 -7.68 16.43
CA ARG A 20 4.83 -8.08 15.29
C ARG A 20 3.69 -8.98 15.78
N LYS A 21 2.46 -8.62 15.43
CA LYS A 21 1.28 -9.45 15.70
C LYS A 21 1.10 -10.57 14.69
N TYR A 22 1.53 -10.33 13.44
CA TYR A 22 1.24 -11.19 12.30
C TYR A 22 2.51 -11.50 11.52
N ASP A 23 3.03 -12.70 11.70
CA ASP A 23 4.18 -13.20 10.93
C ASP A 23 3.70 -14.29 9.96
N TYR A 24 3.17 -13.84 8.82
CA TYR A 24 2.70 -14.72 7.77
C TYR A 24 3.69 -14.80 6.62
N ILE A 25 3.64 -15.92 5.89
CA ILE A 25 4.38 -16.10 4.65
C ILE A 25 3.70 -15.26 3.56
N ASP A 26 4.49 -14.50 2.80
CA ASP A 26 3.99 -13.78 1.64
C ASP A 26 3.59 -14.76 0.52
N LYS A 27 2.33 -14.75 0.15
CA LYS A 27 1.76 -15.55 -0.94
C LYS A 27 1.57 -14.73 -2.21
N GLY A 28 1.98 -13.47 -2.19
CA GLY A 28 1.83 -12.54 -3.31
C GLY A 28 2.75 -12.88 -4.48
N LYS A 29 2.19 -12.89 -5.67
CA LYS A 29 2.97 -12.91 -6.91
C LYS A 29 3.24 -11.47 -7.33
N TRP A 30 4.32 -10.89 -6.79
CA TRP A 30 4.73 -9.52 -7.08
C TRP A 30 5.45 -9.42 -8.41
N ILE A 31 4.94 -8.59 -9.31
CA ILE A 31 5.47 -8.41 -10.67
C ILE A 31 5.82 -6.93 -10.84
N SER A 32 7.06 -6.63 -11.26
CA SER A 32 7.46 -5.28 -11.64
C SER A 32 6.68 -4.85 -12.88
N LEU A 33 6.16 -3.63 -12.86
CA LEU A 33 5.38 -3.10 -13.96
C LEU A 33 6.31 -2.41 -14.96
N GLU A 34 6.56 -3.05 -16.08
CA GLU A 34 7.43 -2.52 -17.13
C GLU A 34 6.67 -1.55 -18.06
N LYS A 35 7.43 -0.78 -18.87
CA LYS A 35 6.84 0.16 -19.83
C LYS A 35 5.90 -0.54 -20.81
N GLY A 36 4.70 0.00 -20.98
CA GLY A 36 3.65 -0.55 -21.83
C GLY A 36 2.88 -1.73 -21.21
N MET A 37 3.17 -2.10 -19.95
CA MET A 37 2.50 -3.21 -19.26
C MET A 37 1.31 -2.73 -18.46
N SER A 38 0.27 -3.54 -18.44
CA SER A 38 -0.93 -3.34 -17.61
C SER A 38 -1.23 -4.60 -16.81
N ILE A 39 -1.40 -4.45 -15.49
CA ILE A 39 -1.74 -5.55 -14.55
C ILE A 39 -2.75 -5.01 -13.53
N ASP A 40 -3.89 -5.68 -13.39
CA ASP A 40 -4.92 -5.40 -12.38
C ASP A 40 -5.34 -3.92 -12.29
N GLY A 41 -5.41 -3.24 -13.44
CA GLY A 41 -5.78 -1.83 -13.52
C GLY A 41 -4.64 -0.84 -13.29
N TYR A 42 -3.42 -1.31 -13.04
CA TYR A 42 -2.21 -0.47 -13.05
C TYR A 42 -1.53 -0.56 -14.41
N THR A 43 -1.32 0.58 -15.05
CA THR A 43 -0.70 0.67 -16.38
C THR A 43 0.51 1.59 -16.33
N ARG A 44 1.66 1.09 -16.78
CA ARG A 44 2.87 1.93 -16.89
C ARG A 44 3.04 2.42 -18.31
N GLU A 45 3.06 3.74 -18.47
CA GLU A 45 3.41 4.38 -19.73
C GLU A 45 4.49 5.43 -19.52
N GLY A 46 5.57 5.26 -20.24
CA GLY A 46 6.75 6.09 -20.06
C GLY A 46 7.23 6.05 -18.61
N ASP A 47 7.21 7.22 -17.98
CA ASP A 47 7.63 7.44 -16.59
C ASP A 47 6.45 7.72 -15.67
N SER A 48 5.27 7.21 -16.00
CA SER A 48 4.06 7.34 -15.20
C SER A 48 3.35 6.01 -15.01
N ILE A 49 2.72 5.85 -13.85
CA ILE A 49 1.79 4.74 -13.55
C ILE A 49 0.39 5.31 -13.49
N TYR A 50 -0.51 4.72 -14.24
CA TYR A 50 -1.94 5.06 -14.26
C TYR A 50 -2.74 4.00 -13.52
N GLY A 51 -3.75 4.43 -12.78
CA GLY A 51 -4.65 3.54 -12.04
C GLY A 51 -6.08 3.64 -12.57
N GLY A 52 -6.59 2.55 -13.12
CA GLY A 52 -7.95 2.51 -13.64
C GLY A 52 -8.18 1.43 -14.70
N TYR A 53 -9.39 1.47 -15.27
CA TYR A 53 -9.87 0.57 -16.31
C TYR A 53 -10.49 1.40 -17.42
N GLY A 54 -10.22 1.06 -18.66
CA GLY A 54 -10.69 1.75 -19.85
C GLY A 54 -9.65 1.66 -20.97
N ASP A 55 -9.91 2.35 -22.08
CA ASP A 55 -8.91 2.43 -23.12
C ASP A 55 -7.74 3.37 -22.72
N SER A 56 -6.64 3.27 -23.45
CA SER A 56 -5.44 4.04 -23.14
C SER A 56 -5.69 5.55 -23.29
N LEU A 57 -6.51 5.95 -24.23
CA LEU A 57 -6.84 7.37 -24.47
C LEU A 57 -7.61 7.95 -23.28
N TYR A 58 -8.57 7.20 -22.73
CA TYR A 58 -9.31 7.59 -21.54
C TYR A 58 -8.39 7.76 -20.31
N LEU A 59 -7.49 6.83 -20.08
CA LEU A 59 -6.57 6.89 -18.95
C LEU A 59 -5.60 8.07 -19.07
N HIS A 60 -5.09 8.36 -20.27
CA HIS A 60 -4.07 9.41 -20.47
C HIS A 60 -4.62 10.82 -20.49
N THR A 61 -5.78 11.04 -21.15
CA THR A 61 -6.38 12.37 -21.26
C THR A 61 -6.90 12.92 -19.94
N SER A 62 -7.11 12.06 -18.94
CA SER A 62 -7.73 12.44 -17.67
C SER A 62 -6.74 12.73 -16.55
N MET A 63 -5.45 12.82 -16.83
CA MET A 63 -4.39 13.09 -15.85
C MET A 63 -4.47 12.15 -14.61
N ARG A 64 -4.72 10.87 -14.85
CA ARG A 64 -4.96 9.84 -13.82
C ARG A 64 -3.71 9.09 -13.41
N ALA A 65 -2.55 9.69 -13.66
CA ALA A 65 -1.30 9.19 -13.13
C ALA A 65 -1.37 9.16 -11.59
N LEU A 66 -0.94 8.06 -11.01
CA LEU A 66 -0.79 7.94 -9.58
C LEU A 66 0.30 8.91 -9.12
N LYS A 67 0.08 9.56 -7.99
CA LYS A 67 1.01 10.53 -7.42
C LYS A 67 2.04 9.86 -6.52
N ASP A 68 3.21 10.47 -6.42
CA ASP A 68 4.28 10.09 -5.48
C ASP A 68 4.75 8.63 -5.61
N VAL A 69 4.69 8.07 -6.83
CA VAL A 69 5.09 6.69 -7.13
C VAL A 69 6.59 6.62 -7.41
N ASP A 70 7.28 5.71 -6.74
CA ASP A 70 8.61 5.27 -7.15
C ASP A 70 8.49 4.19 -8.23
N ILE A 71 8.59 4.62 -9.48
CA ILE A 71 8.42 3.76 -10.66
C ILE A 71 9.42 2.59 -10.70
N ASN A 72 10.63 2.81 -10.21
CA ASN A 72 11.70 1.82 -10.31
C ASN A 72 11.47 0.62 -9.38
N SER A 73 10.79 0.83 -8.28
CA SER A 73 10.45 -0.22 -7.31
C SER A 73 9.00 -0.68 -7.37
N PHE A 74 8.18 -0.07 -8.23
CA PHE A 74 6.74 -0.38 -8.31
C PHE A 74 6.46 -1.81 -8.77
N LYS A 75 5.68 -2.53 -7.96
CA LYS A 75 5.28 -3.91 -8.21
C LYS A 75 3.79 -4.08 -7.96
N VAL A 76 3.15 -4.88 -8.79
CA VAL A 76 1.75 -5.27 -8.64
C VAL A 76 1.68 -6.72 -8.14
N CYS A 77 0.86 -6.97 -7.13
CA CYS A 77 0.54 -8.31 -6.67
C CYS A 77 -0.58 -8.88 -7.54
N LYS A 78 -0.21 -9.69 -8.52
CA LYS A 78 -1.10 -10.18 -9.58
C LYS A 78 -2.37 -10.83 -9.03
N ASN A 79 -3.53 -10.47 -9.60
CA ASN A 79 -4.88 -10.93 -9.26
C ASN A 79 -5.35 -10.56 -7.85
N THR A 80 -4.86 -9.43 -7.30
CA THR A 80 -5.24 -9.04 -5.95
C THR A 80 -5.68 -7.59 -5.82
N GLY A 81 -5.33 -6.73 -6.78
CA GLY A 81 -5.49 -5.28 -6.70
C GLY A 81 -4.45 -4.56 -5.85
N TYR A 82 -3.64 -5.28 -5.06
CA TYR A 82 -2.55 -4.66 -4.30
C TYR A 82 -1.35 -4.34 -5.18
N ALA A 83 -0.75 -3.19 -4.93
CA ALA A 83 0.56 -2.83 -5.47
C ALA A 83 1.41 -2.17 -4.38
N LYS A 84 2.71 -2.10 -4.57
CA LYS A 84 3.62 -1.38 -3.67
C LYS A 84 4.87 -0.89 -4.39
N ASP A 85 5.45 0.15 -3.86
CA ASP A 85 6.81 0.60 -4.14
C ASP A 85 7.60 0.73 -2.83
N THR A 86 8.73 1.42 -2.82
CA THR A 86 9.53 1.66 -1.62
C THR A 86 8.83 2.58 -0.62
N ASN A 87 7.91 3.43 -1.05
CA ASN A 87 7.31 4.49 -0.24
C ASN A 87 5.90 4.15 0.24
N HIS A 88 5.10 3.48 -0.61
CA HIS A 88 3.69 3.28 -0.37
C HIS A 88 3.20 1.87 -0.71
N VAL A 89 2.08 1.51 -0.11
CA VAL A 89 1.23 0.39 -0.53
C VAL A 89 -0.04 0.97 -1.16
N TYR A 90 -0.45 0.39 -2.27
CA TYR A 90 -1.58 0.83 -3.07
C TYR A 90 -2.66 -0.23 -3.11
N TYR A 91 -3.91 0.23 -3.06
CA TYR A 91 -5.11 -0.54 -3.33
C TYR A 91 -6.21 0.40 -3.81
N PRO A 92 -7.01 0.08 -4.85
CA PRO A 92 -8.07 0.96 -5.33
C PRO A 92 -9.25 0.98 -4.33
N LEU A 93 -9.09 1.73 -3.24
CA LEU A 93 -10.11 1.85 -2.17
C LEU A 93 -11.39 2.49 -2.69
N ARG A 94 -11.29 3.37 -3.68
CA ARG A 94 -12.41 3.96 -4.38
C ARG A 94 -12.12 4.02 -5.87
N ILE A 95 -13.09 3.56 -6.66
CA ILE A 95 -13.06 3.60 -8.12
C ILE A 95 -14.17 4.51 -8.58
N ILE A 96 -13.85 5.49 -9.41
CA ILE A 96 -14.83 6.41 -10.03
C ILE A 96 -14.96 6.03 -11.50
N CYS A 97 -16.18 5.76 -11.94
CA CYS A 97 -16.48 5.47 -13.33
C CYS A 97 -17.22 6.64 -13.98
N GLU A 98 -16.81 6.97 -15.18
CA GLU A 98 -17.40 8.04 -15.99
C GLU A 98 -17.90 7.47 -17.31
N ASP A 99 -19.18 7.70 -17.60
CA ASP A 99 -19.80 7.36 -18.86
C ASP A 99 -19.66 8.57 -19.80
N ALA A 100 -18.53 8.67 -20.49
CA ALA A 100 -18.39 9.63 -21.58
C ALA A 100 -18.93 9.01 -22.87
N LEU A 101 -19.62 9.80 -23.69
CA LEU A 101 -20.28 9.34 -24.91
C LEU A 101 -19.35 8.68 -25.94
N GLU A 102 -18.04 8.94 -25.88
CA GLU A 102 -17.03 8.37 -26.79
C GLU A 102 -15.95 7.56 -26.06
N PHE A 103 -15.65 7.84 -24.78
CA PHE A 103 -14.58 7.21 -24.03
C PHE A 103 -15.03 7.02 -22.58
N GLY A 104 -15.55 5.85 -22.26
CA GLY A 104 -15.91 5.45 -20.91
C GLY A 104 -14.76 4.73 -20.21
N GLY A 105 -14.72 4.85 -18.90
CA GLY A 105 -13.75 4.11 -18.08
C GLY A 105 -13.85 4.44 -16.61
N CYS A 106 -13.01 3.78 -15.83
CA CYS A 106 -12.96 3.94 -14.38
C CYS A 106 -11.53 4.29 -13.95
N TYR A 107 -11.37 5.12 -12.92
CA TYR A 107 -10.07 5.46 -12.36
C TYR A 107 -10.02 5.29 -10.85
N PHE A 108 -8.81 5.06 -10.32
CA PHE A 108 -8.58 4.96 -8.90
C PHE A 108 -8.51 6.34 -8.27
N LYS A 109 -9.28 6.58 -7.24
CA LYS A 109 -9.28 7.87 -6.55
C LYS A 109 -8.55 7.81 -5.22
N ASP A 110 -8.97 6.97 -4.31
CA ASP A 110 -8.33 6.79 -3.02
C ASP A 110 -7.59 5.45 -3.11
N TYR A 111 -6.29 5.50 -3.34
CA TYR A 111 -5.51 4.31 -3.69
C TYR A 111 -4.26 4.12 -2.83
N ILE A 112 -3.84 5.12 -2.04
CA ILE A 112 -2.74 4.97 -1.09
C ILE A 112 -3.30 4.43 0.22
N MET A 113 -2.70 3.35 0.71
CA MET A 113 -3.02 2.81 2.02
C MET A 113 -2.20 3.55 3.07
N GLU A 114 -2.88 4.37 3.88
CA GLU A 114 -2.24 5.20 4.89
C GLU A 114 -1.67 4.38 6.05
N ASN A 115 -0.51 4.81 6.57
CA ASN A 115 0.16 4.20 7.73
C ASN A 115 0.52 2.72 7.57
N VAL A 116 0.77 2.27 6.35
CA VAL A 116 1.19 0.91 6.01
C VAL A 116 2.67 0.89 5.64
N SER A 117 3.43 -0.05 6.21
CA SER A 117 4.84 -0.25 5.86
C SER A 117 5.00 -1.07 4.58
N PRO A 118 5.50 -0.51 3.46
CA PRO A 118 5.65 -1.25 2.21
C PRO A 118 6.69 -2.38 2.31
N GLU A 119 7.75 -2.18 3.07
CA GLU A 119 8.82 -3.16 3.26
C GLU A 119 8.30 -4.45 3.90
N GLU A 120 7.44 -4.31 4.90
CA GLU A 120 6.88 -5.43 5.67
C GLU A 120 5.57 -5.96 5.06
N PHE A 121 5.06 -5.32 4.02
CA PHE A 121 3.76 -5.66 3.45
C PHE A 121 3.78 -6.98 2.69
N LYS A 122 2.90 -7.89 3.10
CA LYS A 122 2.73 -9.24 2.56
C LYS A 122 1.28 -9.51 2.21
N TYR A 123 1.04 -10.12 1.09
CA TYR A 123 -0.27 -10.69 0.74
C TYR A 123 -0.37 -12.12 1.29
N ILE A 124 -1.43 -12.41 2.02
CA ILE A 124 -1.59 -13.71 2.70
C ILE A 124 -2.72 -14.59 2.12
N GLY A 125 -3.40 -14.10 1.10
CA GLY A 125 -4.41 -14.85 0.35
C GLY A 125 -5.85 -14.38 0.60
N LYS A 126 -6.73 -14.68 -0.34
CA LYS A 126 -8.17 -14.38 -0.28
C LYS A 126 -8.49 -12.89 0.01
N GLY A 127 -7.70 -11.96 -0.54
CA GLY A 127 -7.84 -10.52 -0.31
C GLY A 127 -7.22 -10.03 1.00
N TYR A 128 -6.70 -10.91 1.85
CA TYR A 128 -6.03 -10.53 3.10
C TYR A 128 -4.57 -10.18 2.89
N ALA A 129 -4.11 -9.17 3.60
CA ALA A 129 -2.72 -8.73 3.63
C ALA A 129 -2.34 -8.23 5.02
N THR A 130 -1.03 -8.09 5.29
CA THR A 130 -0.51 -7.55 6.55
C THR A 130 0.78 -6.78 6.31
N ASP A 131 1.05 -5.77 7.13
CA ASP A 131 2.35 -5.09 7.26
C ASP A 131 3.14 -5.56 8.48
N GLY A 132 2.73 -6.69 9.07
CA GLY A 132 3.31 -7.25 10.28
C GLY A 132 2.68 -6.73 11.58
N TYR A 133 1.96 -5.61 11.54
CA TYR A 133 1.28 -5.00 12.71
C TYR A 133 -0.23 -4.92 12.53
N ASN A 134 -0.68 -4.65 11.31
CA ASN A 134 -2.07 -4.49 10.97
C ASN A 134 -2.49 -5.60 10.00
N LEU A 135 -3.76 -5.97 10.06
CA LEU A 135 -4.39 -6.90 9.12
C LEU A 135 -5.34 -6.12 8.22
N PHE A 136 -5.28 -6.41 6.92
CA PHE A 136 -6.10 -5.75 5.91
C PHE A 136 -6.95 -6.80 5.17
N LYS A 137 -8.12 -6.39 4.76
CA LYS A 137 -9.00 -7.13 3.84
C LYS A 137 -9.42 -6.21 2.72
N ASP A 138 -9.05 -6.58 1.48
CA ASP A 138 -9.35 -5.80 0.29
C ASP A 138 -9.03 -4.30 0.49
N GLY A 139 -7.79 -4.01 0.90
CA GLY A 139 -7.25 -2.68 1.13
C GLY A 139 -7.69 -1.98 2.42
N LYS A 140 -8.66 -2.51 3.16
CA LYS A 140 -9.18 -1.89 4.39
C LYS A 140 -8.61 -2.55 5.63
N GLU A 141 -8.18 -1.75 6.60
CA GLU A 141 -7.72 -2.25 7.89
C GLU A 141 -8.85 -2.95 8.65
N ILE A 142 -8.57 -4.15 9.14
CA ILE A 142 -9.46 -4.89 10.03
C ILE A 142 -9.09 -4.56 11.48
N LYS A 143 -9.94 -3.78 12.14
CA LYS A 143 -9.81 -3.52 13.57
C LYS A 143 -10.37 -4.71 14.33
N LEU A 144 -9.50 -5.55 14.88
CA LEU A 144 -9.92 -6.62 15.80
C LEU A 144 -10.46 -5.96 17.08
N ARG A 145 -11.78 -5.87 17.21
CA ARG A 145 -12.42 -5.55 18.47
C ARG A 145 -12.19 -6.74 19.39
N PHE A 146 -11.35 -6.59 20.40
CA PHE A 146 -11.34 -7.52 21.53
C PHE A 146 -12.68 -7.40 22.22
N ILE A 147 -13.58 -8.36 21.99
CA ILE A 147 -14.76 -8.54 22.82
C ILE A 147 -14.21 -9.05 24.17
N ARG A 148 -14.05 -8.15 25.12
CA ARG A 148 -13.87 -8.55 26.51
C ARG A 148 -15.21 -9.17 26.92
N HIS A 149 -15.27 -10.47 26.94
CA HIS A 149 -16.31 -11.14 27.71
C HIS A 149 -16.02 -10.87 29.21
N LEU A 150 -16.82 -10.04 29.79
CA LEU A 150 -16.97 -9.90 31.24
C LEU A 150 -17.66 -11.14 31.79
#